data_9ef12fea17bb35905dcfd32861a482e9
#
_entry.id   9ef12fea17bb35905dcfd32861a482e9
#
_cell.length_a   1.000
_cell.length_b   1.000
_cell.length_c   1.000
_cell.angle_alpha   90.00
_cell.angle_beta   90.00
_cell.angle_gamma   90.00
#
_symmetry.space_group_name_H-M   'P 1'
#
loop_
_entity.id
_entity.type
_entity.pdbx_description
1 polymer ?
#
loop_
_entity_poly.entity_id
_entity_poly.type
_entity_poly.pdbx_seq_one_letter_code
_entity_poly.pdbx_strand_id
1 'polypeptide(L)'
;ESKVTWLLVAFVPVFGPLLYIMFGERRLSKKEVKQLKQLQSMVDREDNSRALRLELKEQDKSAYGVIKSLLSMDTNADVYDRTDTQFFASGESMWCRMLEDLKKAEKFIFLEYYIIEEGLMWNSILEILEEKAAQGIEVKLLYDDIGCMATLPGDYTIQLRGRGIEAHKFNKVIPRLTVAYNNRDHRKIMIIDGQIAYTGGVNLADEYINHIERFGYWKDSGIRLDGSA
;
A
#
# COMPACT_ATOMS: atom_id res chain seq x y z
N GLU A 1 -4.88 -22.69 2.40
CA GLU A 1 -6.14 -22.54 1.60
C GLU A 1 -6.41 -23.72 0.69
N SER A 2 -5.43 -24.24 -0.06
CA SER A 2 -5.61 -25.36 -0.99
C SER A 2 -6.13 -26.66 -0.32
N LYS A 3 -5.75 -26.96 0.92
CA LYS A 3 -6.15 -28.20 1.62
C LYS A 3 -7.64 -28.23 2.01
N VAL A 4 -8.19 -27.11 2.44
CA VAL A 4 -9.62 -26.97 2.78
C VAL A 4 -10.48 -27.06 1.52
N THR A 5 -10.03 -26.47 0.44
CA THR A 5 -10.71 -26.53 -0.86
C THR A 5 -10.75 -27.95 -1.41
N TRP A 6 -9.65 -28.70 -1.31
CA TRP A 6 -9.61 -30.12 -1.71
C TRP A 6 -10.48 -31.02 -0.84
N LEU A 7 -10.60 -30.74 0.46
CA LEU A 7 -11.53 -31.44 1.35
C LEU A 7 -12.99 -31.19 0.91
N LEU A 8 -13.37 -29.94 0.63
CA LEU A 8 -14.71 -29.62 0.11
C LEU A 8 -15.03 -30.34 -1.19
N VAL A 9 -14.08 -30.38 -2.13
CA VAL A 9 -14.23 -31.09 -3.41
C VAL A 9 -14.38 -32.61 -3.20
N ALA A 10 -13.65 -33.17 -2.23
CA ALA A 10 -13.69 -34.60 -1.91
C ALA A 10 -14.99 -35.05 -1.21
N PHE A 11 -15.51 -34.25 -0.28
CA PHE A 11 -16.72 -34.60 0.48
C PHE A 11 -18.04 -34.33 -0.23
N VAL A 12 -18.05 -33.47 -1.30
CA VAL A 12 -19.25 -33.14 -2.07
C VAL A 12 -18.97 -33.34 -3.57
N PRO A 13 -18.94 -34.59 -4.07
CA PRO A 13 -18.33 -34.92 -5.37
C PRO A 13 -18.97 -34.28 -6.59
N VAL A 14 -20.23 -33.82 -6.51
CA VAL A 14 -20.89 -33.13 -7.62
C VAL A 14 -20.86 -31.61 -7.44
N PHE A 15 -21.18 -31.14 -6.24
CA PHE A 15 -21.24 -29.72 -5.94
C PHE A 15 -19.87 -29.09 -5.62
N GLY A 16 -18.94 -29.89 -5.08
CA GLY A 16 -17.59 -29.42 -4.76
C GLY A 16 -16.83 -28.86 -5.95
N PRO A 17 -16.70 -29.60 -7.06
CA PRO A 17 -16.12 -29.11 -8.32
C PRO A 17 -16.85 -27.89 -8.89
N LEU A 18 -18.18 -27.85 -8.82
CA LEU A 18 -18.98 -26.73 -9.28
C LEU A 18 -18.70 -25.47 -8.42
N LEU A 19 -18.68 -25.61 -7.10
CA LEU A 19 -18.31 -24.55 -6.18
C LEU A 19 -16.86 -24.10 -6.39
N TYR A 20 -15.94 -25.03 -6.68
CA TYR A 20 -14.57 -24.68 -7.00
C TYR A 20 -14.44 -23.89 -8.28
N ILE A 21 -15.20 -24.25 -9.34
CA ILE A 21 -15.23 -23.49 -10.60
C ILE A 21 -15.85 -22.10 -10.39
N MET A 22 -16.88 -22.01 -9.53
CA MET A 22 -17.54 -20.73 -9.22
C MET A 22 -16.73 -19.84 -8.27
N PHE A 23 -16.05 -20.44 -7.29
CA PHE A 23 -15.41 -19.73 -6.17
C PHE A 23 -13.91 -20.02 -6.03
N GLY A 24 -13.31 -20.81 -6.91
CA GLY A 24 -11.87 -21.07 -6.92
C GLY A 24 -11.04 -19.86 -7.36
N GLU A 25 -9.73 -20.03 -7.38
CA GLU A 25 -8.78 -18.95 -7.72
C GLU A 25 -9.14 -18.27 -9.04
N ARG A 26 -9.35 -16.95 -8.98
CA ARG A 26 -9.54 -16.15 -10.19
C ARG A 26 -8.21 -16.03 -10.94
N ARG A 27 -8.08 -16.75 -12.03
CA ARG A 27 -6.99 -16.50 -12.98
C ARG A 27 -7.25 -15.16 -13.69
N LEU A 28 -6.23 -14.35 -13.78
CA LEU A 28 -6.29 -13.13 -14.59
C LEU A 28 -6.70 -13.46 -16.03
N SER A 29 -7.61 -12.70 -16.57
CA SER A 29 -8.00 -12.83 -17.97
C SER A 29 -6.80 -12.50 -18.88
N LYS A 30 -6.79 -13.02 -20.12
CA LYS A 30 -5.76 -12.71 -21.11
C LYS A 30 -5.60 -11.20 -21.33
N LYS A 31 -6.70 -10.43 -21.20
CA LYS A 31 -6.70 -8.97 -21.31
C LYS A 31 -5.98 -8.32 -20.13
N GLU A 32 -6.29 -8.75 -18.91
CA GLU A 32 -5.64 -8.25 -17.70
C GLU A 32 -4.13 -8.56 -17.69
N VAL A 33 -3.75 -9.79 -18.09
CA VAL A 33 -2.32 -10.15 -18.24
C VAL A 33 -1.63 -9.28 -19.30
N LYS A 34 -2.29 -8.98 -20.42
CA LYS A 34 -1.73 -8.10 -21.45
C LYS A 34 -1.56 -6.68 -20.93
N GLN A 35 -2.55 -6.15 -20.21
CA GLN A 35 -2.46 -4.82 -19.60
C GLN A 35 -1.33 -4.73 -18.55
N LEU A 36 -1.21 -5.75 -17.70
CA LEU A 36 -0.11 -5.84 -16.71
C LEU A 36 1.26 -5.83 -17.40
N LYS A 37 1.42 -6.62 -18.47
CA LYS A 37 2.69 -6.63 -19.24
C LYS A 37 2.97 -5.28 -19.92
N GLN A 38 1.96 -4.58 -20.40
CA GLN A 38 2.11 -3.23 -20.95
C GLN A 38 2.53 -2.23 -19.87
N LEU A 39 1.89 -2.26 -18.70
CA LEU A 39 2.29 -1.41 -17.57
C LEU A 39 3.72 -1.71 -17.11
N GLN A 40 4.09 -3.00 -17.00
CA GLN A 40 5.47 -3.39 -16.67
C GLN A 40 6.50 -2.90 -17.68
N SER A 41 6.14 -2.84 -18.98
CA SER A 41 7.05 -2.32 -20.02
C SER A 41 7.17 -0.81 -20.05
N MET A 42 6.22 -0.08 -19.42
CA MET A 42 6.25 1.39 -19.32
C MET A 42 7.11 1.87 -18.14
N VAL A 43 7.40 1.00 -17.19
CA VAL A 43 8.32 1.31 -16.10
C VAL A 43 9.74 1.19 -16.67
N ASP A 44 10.29 2.32 -17.09
CA ASP A 44 11.69 2.43 -17.52
C ASP A 44 12.59 2.13 -16.32
N ARG A 45 13.27 1.01 -16.38
CA ARG A 45 14.18 0.58 -15.31
C ARG A 45 15.59 0.95 -15.72
N GLU A 46 16.05 2.06 -15.24
CA GLU A 46 17.48 2.27 -15.16
C GLU A 46 18.07 1.25 -14.18
N ASP A 47 18.95 0.37 -14.66
CA ASP A 47 19.68 -0.59 -13.80
C ASP A 47 20.77 0.14 -13.01
N ASN A 48 20.40 1.14 -12.24
CA ASN A 48 21.29 1.94 -11.40
C ASN A 48 21.87 1.11 -10.24
N SER A 49 21.23 -0.03 -9.93
CA SER A 49 21.64 -0.87 -8.81
C SER A 49 22.78 -1.84 -9.13
N ARG A 50 23.18 -1.99 -10.41
CA ARG A 50 24.22 -2.99 -10.79
C ARG A 50 25.60 -2.67 -10.21
N ALA A 51 26.01 -1.41 -10.30
CA ALA A 51 27.30 -0.96 -9.75
C ALA A 51 27.30 -1.12 -8.23
N LEU A 52 26.24 -0.68 -7.55
CA LEU A 52 26.06 -0.80 -6.12
C LEU A 52 26.05 -2.27 -5.65
N ARG A 53 25.40 -3.17 -6.39
CA ARG A 53 25.42 -4.62 -6.10
C ARG A 53 26.82 -5.22 -6.18
N LEU A 54 27.65 -4.77 -7.13
CA LEU A 54 29.04 -5.21 -7.24
C LEU A 54 29.88 -4.71 -6.08
N GLU A 55 29.70 -3.46 -5.69
CA GLU A 55 30.39 -2.86 -4.55
C GLU A 55 30.04 -3.57 -3.23
N LEU A 56 28.76 -3.81 -2.96
CA LEU A 56 28.28 -4.57 -1.79
C LEU A 56 28.84 -6.00 -1.76
N LYS A 57 29.01 -6.65 -2.91
CA LYS A 57 29.60 -7.99 -2.98
C LYS A 57 31.03 -8.03 -2.44
N GLU A 58 31.80 -6.99 -2.66
CA GLU A 58 33.18 -6.88 -2.18
C GLU A 58 33.25 -6.42 -0.72
N GLN A 59 32.36 -5.49 -0.31
CA GLN A 59 32.39 -4.88 1.00
C GLN A 59 31.66 -5.69 2.08
N ASP A 60 30.50 -6.25 1.77
CA ASP A 60 29.68 -7.02 2.70
C ASP A 60 29.01 -8.23 2.03
N LYS A 61 29.66 -9.38 2.15
CA LYS A 61 29.18 -10.65 1.58
C LYS A 61 27.86 -11.12 2.22
N SER A 62 27.59 -10.74 3.48
CA SER A 62 26.35 -11.12 4.17
C SER A 62 25.17 -10.32 3.64
N ALA A 63 25.29 -8.99 3.57
CA ALA A 63 24.27 -8.12 2.98
C ALA A 63 24.02 -8.45 1.50
N TYR A 64 25.10 -8.70 0.73
CA TYR A 64 24.97 -9.13 -0.65
C TYR A 64 24.19 -10.45 -0.80
N GLY A 65 24.40 -11.41 0.11
CA GLY A 65 23.68 -12.69 0.12
C GLY A 65 22.17 -12.50 0.32
N VAL A 66 21.76 -11.63 1.24
CA VAL A 66 20.37 -11.28 1.48
C VAL A 66 19.75 -10.58 0.27
N ILE A 67 20.42 -9.56 -0.27
CA ILE A 67 19.99 -8.82 -1.44
C ILE A 67 19.85 -9.74 -2.66
N LYS A 68 20.84 -10.62 -2.91
CA LYS A 68 20.79 -11.60 -3.98
C LYS A 68 19.59 -12.54 -3.82
N SER A 69 19.30 -12.99 -2.59
CA SER A 69 18.14 -13.83 -2.31
C SER A 69 16.83 -13.11 -2.60
N LEU A 70 16.69 -11.86 -2.17
CA LEU A 70 15.50 -11.03 -2.45
C LEU A 70 15.30 -10.79 -3.94
N LEU A 71 16.37 -10.47 -4.68
CA LEU A 71 16.33 -10.25 -6.12
C LEU A 71 16.01 -11.53 -6.89
N SER A 72 16.39 -12.72 -6.36
CA SER A 72 16.07 -14.02 -6.98
C SER A 72 14.59 -14.41 -6.87
N MET A 73 13.83 -13.74 -6.00
CA MET A 73 12.38 -13.92 -5.85
C MET A 73 11.56 -13.18 -6.92
N ASP A 74 12.19 -12.77 -8.02
CA ASP A 74 11.56 -11.99 -9.11
C ASP A 74 10.93 -10.68 -8.62
N THR A 75 11.49 -10.13 -7.54
CA THR A 75 11.14 -8.81 -7.08
C THR A 75 11.80 -7.79 -8.00
N ASN A 76 10.99 -6.90 -8.54
CA ASN A 76 11.49 -5.81 -9.38
C ASN A 76 12.05 -4.66 -8.51
N ALA A 77 12.71 -5.00 -7.41
CA ALA A 77 13.26 -4.04 -6.47
C ALA A 77 14.72 -3.73 -6.82
N ASP A 78 15.03 -2.46 -6.95
CA ASP A 78 16.40 -1.98 -7.06
C ASP A 78 17.04 -1.82 -5.68
N VAL A 79 18.36 -1.71 -5.65
CA VAL A 79 19.13 -1.47 -4.43
C VAL A 79 19.56 0.00 -4.42
N TYR A 80 19.33 0.67 -3.31
CA TYR A 80 19.65 2.08 -3.12
C TYR A 80 20.61 2.25 -1.94
N ASP A 81 21.55 3.18 -2.03
CA ASP A 81 22.60 3.42 -1.01
C ASP A 81 22.42 4.73 -0.24
N ARG A 82 21.71 5.71 -0.82
CA ARG A 82 21.60 7.06 -0.26
C ARG A 82 20.23 7.27 0.35
N THR A 83 19.90 6.44 1.34
CA THR A 83 18.60 6.49 2.00
C THR A 83 18.78 6.45 3.50
N ASP A 84 18.45 7.54 4.16
CA ASP A 84 18.35 7.60 5.62
C ASP A 84 17.05 6.95 6.08
N THR A 85 17.13 6.23 7.20
CA THR A 85 15.98 5.53 7.76
C THR A 85 15.69 5.99 9.18
N GLN A 86 14.42 6.23 9.48
CA GLN A 86 13.96 6.53 10.83
C GLN A 86 12.87 5.53 11.24
N PHE A 87 13.13 4.79 12.31
CA PHE A 87 12.16 3.86 12.88
C PHE A 87 11.26 4.58 13.90
N PHE A 88 9.96 4.27 13.86
CA PHE A 88 8.96 4.72 14.82
C PHE A 88 8.43 3.52 15.59
N ALA A 89 8.54 3.57 16.90
CA ALA A 89 8.05 2.52 17.80
C ALA A 89 6.55 2.65 18.11
N SER A 90 5.89 3.70 17.62
CA SER A 90 4.46 3.93 17.80
C SER A 90 3.85 4.75 16.67
N GLY A 91 2.53 4.60 16.47
CA GLY A 91 1.78 5.37 15.47
C GLY A 91 1.76 6.87 15.77
N GLU A 92 1.70 7.27 17.04
CA GLU A 92 1.67 8.67 17.45
C GLU A 92 2.91 9.41 16.98
N SER A 93 4.09 8.84 17.23
CA SER A 93 5.37 9.47 16.83
C SER A 93 5.52 9.52 15.31
N MET A 94 5.07 8.50 14.60
CA MET A 94 5.05 8.46 13.14
C MET A 94 4.09 9.53 12.59
N TRP A 95 2.87 9.63 13.10
CA TRP A 95 1.88 10.59 12.66
C TRP A 95 2.36 12.03 12.81
N CYS A 96 2.93 12.39 13.96
CA CYS A 96 3.49 13.74 14.17
C CYS A 96 4.52 14.09 13.08
N ARG A 97 5.41 13.14 12.76
CA ARG A 97 6.43 13.35 11.73
C ARG A 97 5.82 13.41 10.31
N MET A 98 4.80 12.61 10.02
CA MET A 98 4.08 12.65 8.75
C MET A 98 3.49 14.04 8.50
N LEU A 99 2.87 14.67 9.50
CA LEU A 99 2.30 16.03 9.38
C LEU A 99 3.37 17.07 9.06
N GLU A 100 4.57 16.94 9.65
CA GLU A 100 5.69 17.85 9.38
C GLU A 100 6.20 17.73 7.94
N ASP A 101 6.32 16.50 7.43
CA ASP A 101 6.86 16.27 6.10
C ASP A 101 5.82 16.56 5.01
N LEU A 102 4.53 16.27 5.23
CA LEU A 102 3.45 16.64 4.32
C LEU A 102 3.40 18.15 4.05
N LYS A 103 3.61 18.97 5.09
CA LYS A 103 3.65 20.43 4.95
C LYS A 103 4.78 20.93 4.04
N LYS A 104 5.84 20.14 3.86
CA LYS A 104 7.01 20.47 3.03
C LYS A 104 6.88 20.02 1.58
N ALA A 105 5.84 19.27 1.23
CA ALA A 105 5.63 18.77 -0.13
C ALA A 105 5.59 19.91 -1.16
N GLU A 106 6.30 19.73 -2.27
CA GLU A 106 6.47 20.72 -3.34
C GLU A 106 5.98 20.22 -4.72
N LYS A 107 5.95 18.89 -4.95
CA LYS A 107 5.64 18.32 -6.27
C LYS A 107 4.42 17.43 -6.24
N PHE A 108 4.45 16.37 -5.41
CA PHE A 108 3.35 15.41 -5.29
C PHE A 108 3.30 14.71 -3.95
N ILE A 109 2.10 14.22 -3.59
CA ILE A 109 1.84 13.38 -2.44
C ILE A 109 1.01 12.19 -2.90
N PHE A 110 1.52 10.96 -2.72
CA PHE A 110 0.82 9.72 -3.03
C PHE A 110 0.60 8.89 -1.78
N LEU A 111 -0.65 8.45 -1.57
CA LEU A 111 -1.04 7.65 -0.42
C LEU A 111 -1.71 6.36 -0.88
N GLU A 112 -1.37 5.25 -0.22
CA GLU A 112 -1.98 3.94 -0.42
C GLU A 112 -2.23 3.30 0.95
N TYR A 113 -3.51 3.15 1.35
CA TYR A 113 -3.87 2.70 2.67
C TYR A 113 -5.00 1.66 2.65
N TYR A 114 -4.95 0.71 3.60
CA TYR A 114 -6.01 -0.29 3.75
C TYR A 114 -7.22 0.26 4.49
N ILE A 115 -7.02 0.96 5.61
CA ILE A 115 -8.08 1.60 6.40
C ILE A 115 -7.84 3.09 6.47
N ILE A 116 -8.92 3.84 6.23
CA ILE A 116 -9.02 5.27 6.52
C ILE A 116 -10.33 5.45 7.29
N GLU A 117 -10.29 6.17 8.39
CA GLU A 117 -11.46 6.52 9.21
C GLU A 117 -11.41 8.00 9.58
N GLU A 118 -12.52 8.69 9.43
CA GLU A 118 -12.61 10.09 9.83
C GLU A 118 -12.40 10.24 11.34
N GLY A 119 -11.49 11.10 11.73
CA GLY A 119 -11.06 11.33 13.10
C GLY A 119 -9.89 12.29 13.16
N LEU A 120 -9.25 12.42 14.31
CA LEU A 120 -8.15 13.36 14.51
C LEU A 120 -6.99 13.09 13.54
N MET A 121 -6.57 11.83 13.43
CA MET A 121 -5.43 11.45 12.58
C MET A 121 -5.69 11.77 11.12
N TRP A 122 -6.78 11.24 10.57
CA TRP A 122 -7.09 11.43 9.16
C TRP A 122 -7.42 12.87 8.83
N ASN A 123 -8.26 13.54 9.62
CA ASN A 123 -8.68 14.90 9.32
C ASN A 123 -7.52 15.88 9.33
N SER A 124 -6.55 15.72 10.22
CA SER A 124 -5.33 16.55 10.23
C SER A 124 -4.44 16.34 9.00
N ILE A 125 -4.38 15.11 8.49
CA ILE A 125 -3.68 14.80 7.23
C ILE A 125 -4.48 15.40 6.06
N LEU A 126 -5.79 15.18 6.02
CA LEU A 126 -6.66 15.63 4.95
C LEU A 126 -6.62 17.15 4.77
N GLU A 127 -6.61 17.91 5.86
CA GLU A 127 -6.48 19.37 5.84
C GLU A 127 -5.22 19.81 5.09
N ILE A 128 -4.07 19.17 5.36
CA ILE A 128 -2.82 19.46 4.65
C ILE A 128 -2.90 19.04 3.18
N LEU A 129 -3.51 17.88 2.89
CA LEU A 129 -3.66 17.42 1.51
C LEU A 129 -4.52 18.37 0.67
N GLU A 130 -5.61 18.91 1.26
CA GLU A 130 -6.48 19.91 0.61
C GLU A 130 -5.71 21.22 0.36
N GLU A 131 -4.94 21.69 1.36
CA GLU A 131 -4.10 22.88 1.20
C GLU A 131 -3.08 22.69 0.09
N LYS A 132 -2.40 21.56 0.03
CA LYS A 132 -1.40 21.24 -1.00
C LYS A 132 -2.04 21.09 -2.38
N ALA A 133 -3.19 20.46 -2.49
CA ALA A 133 -3.94 20.37 -3.74
C ALA A 133 -4.37 21.75 -4.24
N ALA A 134 -4.82 22.65 -3.36
CA ALA A 134 -5.16 24.03 -3.70
C ALA A 134 -3.95 24.85 -4.18
N GLN A 135 -2.73 24.48 -3.75
CA GLN A 135 -1.46 25.06 -4.23
C GLN A 135 -1.02 24.47 -5.58
N GLY A 136 -1.75 23.51 -6.15
CA GLY A 136 -1.43 22.87 -7.42
C GLY A 136 -0.49 21.66 -7.30
N ILE A 137 -0.22 21.18 -6.09
CA ILE A 137 0.56 19.96 -5.84
C ILE A 137 -0.31 18.74 -6.18
N GLU A 138 0.25 17.77 -6.88
CA GLU A 138 -0.46 16.56 -7.26
C GLU A 138 -0.70 15.67 -6.03
N VAL A 139 -1.96 15.46 -5.66
CA VAL A 139 -2.34 14.60 -4.52
C VAL A 139 -3.15 13.41 -5.02
N LYS A 140 -2.63 12.19 -4.79
CA LYS A 140 -3.33 10.93 -5.15
C LYS A 140 -3.52 10.05 -3.93
N LEU A 141 -4.72 9.47 -3.84
CA LEU A 141 -5.09 8.54 -2.78
C LEU A 141 -5.68 7.26 -3.37
N LEU A 142 -5.10 6.13 -3.03
CA LEU A 142 -5.65 4.79 -3.24
C LEU A 142 -6.01 4.18 -1.89
N TYR A 143 -7.24 3.70 -1.72
CA TYR A 143 -7.63 2.98 -0.51
C TYR A 143 -8.43 1.72 -0.81
N ASP A 144 -8.34 0.72 0.07
CA ASP A 144 -9.05 -0.54 -0.11
C ASP A 144 -10.55 -0.37 0.18
N ASP A 145 -11.41 -0.80 -0.75
CA ASP A 145 -12.86 -0.60 -0.62
C ASP A 145 -13.47 -1.42 0.53
N ILE A 146 -12.96 -2.63 0.82
CA ILE A 146 -13.43 -3.42 1.98
C ILE A 146 -12.88 -2.84 3.29
N GLY A 147 -11.59 -2.47 3.30
CA GLY A 147 -10.96 -1.90 4.48
C GLY A 147 -11.66 -0.62 4.97
N CYS A 148 -12.20 0.16 4.04
CA CYS A 148 -12.88 1.43 4.33
C CYS A 148 -14.41 1.36 4.25
N MET A 149 -15.00 0.19 4.00
CA MET A 149 -16.46 0.05 3.79
C MET A 149 -17.29 0.48 5.00
N ALA A 150 -16.78 0.24 6.20
CA ALA A 150 -17.48 0.58 7.45
C ALA A 150 -17.09 1.96 7.99
N THR A 151 -16.03 2.59 7.46
CA THR A 151 -15.43 3.80 8.02
C THR A 151 -15.59 5.03 7.15
N LEU A 152 -15.83 4.84 5.84
CA LEU A 152 -16.00 5.95 4.90
C LEU A 152 -17.31 5.88 4.12
N PRO A 153 -17.89 7.03 3.74
CA PRO A 153 -19.06 7.08 2.87
C PRO A 153 -18.83 6.43 1.51
N GLY A 154 -19.87 5.87 0.91
CA GLY A 154 -19.77 5.21 -0.40
C GLY A 154 -19.29 6.11 -1.54
N ASP A 155 -19.54 7.40 -1.46
CA ASP A 155 -19.18 8.45 -2.41
C ASP A 155 -17.91 9.24 -2.03
N TYR A 156 -17.15 8.78 -1.03
CA TYR A 156 -16.00 9.51 -0.49
C TYR A 156 -14.96 9.89 -1.54
N THR A 157 -14.71 9.04 -2.56
CA THR A 157 -13.84 9.39 -3.68
C THR A 157 -14.33 10.60 -4.48
N ILE A 158 -15.67 10.79 -4.55
CA ILE A 158 -16.25 11.96 -5.24
C ILE A 158 -16.02 13.21 -4.39
N GLN A 159 -16.21 13.10 -3.08
CA GLN A 159 -15.99 14.20 -2.12
C GLN A 159 -14.52 14.65 -2.17
N LEU A 160 -13.57 13.72 -2.13
CA LEU A 160 -12.13 14.02 -2.21
C LEU A 160 -11.73 14.68 -3.54
N ARG A 161 -12.29 14.20 -4.66
CA ARG A 161 -12.05 14.85 -5.96
C ARG A 161 -12.59 16.28 -6.04
N GLY A 162 -13.72 16.54 -5.38
CA GLY A 162 -14.25 17.89 -5.23
C GLY A 162 -13.33 18.83 -4.42
N ARG A 163 -12.40 18.26 -3.65
CA ARG A 163 -11.37 18.96 -2.86
C ARG A 163 -10.00 18.99 -3.56
N GLY A 164 -9.92 18.58 -4.84
CA GLY A 164 -8.69 18.57 -5.61
C GLY A 164 -7.80 17.33 -5.41
N ILE A 165 -8.25 16.32 -4.67
CA ILE A 165 -7.49 15.07 -4.40
C ILE A 165 -7.97 13.99 -5.37
N GLU A 166 -7.07 13.46 -6.21
CA GLU A 166 -7.38 12.33 -7.09
C GLU A 166 -7.49 11.04 -6.27
N ALA A 167 -8.72 10.59 -5.97
CA ALA A 167 -8.97 9.44 -5.12
C ALA A 167 -9.56 8.26 -5.90
N HIS A 168 -9.07 7.05 -5.59
CA HIS A 168 -9.52 5.78 -6.16
C HIS A 168 -9.72 4.71 -5.09
N LYS A 169 -10.64 3.77 -5.37
CA LYS A 169 -10.87 2.58 -4.55
C LYS A 169 -10.17 1.38 -5.17
N PHE A 170 -9.33 0.70 -4.40
CA PHE A 170 -8.78 -0.58 -4.80
C PHE A 170 -9.86 -1.67 -4.69
N ASN A 171 -9.96 -2.50 -5.72
CA ASN A 171 -10.85 -3.66 -5.83
C ASN A 171 -12.27 -3.40 -5.30
N LYS A 172 -12.96 -2.46 -5.95
CA LYS A 172 -14.32 -2.03 -5.62
C LYS A 172 -15.26 -3.23 -5.42
N VAL A 173 -15.97 -3.23 -4.31
CA VAL A 173 -16.97 -4.26 -4.01
C VAL A 173 -18.17 -4.06 -4.90
N ILE A 174 -18.42 -5.06 -5.75
CA ILE A 174 -19.63 -5.15 -6.55
C ILE A 174 -20.40 -6.35 -6.00
N PRO A 175 -21.71 -6.23 -5.64
CA PRO A 175 -22.49 -7.36 -5.12
C PRO A 175 -22.54 -8.51 -6.18
N ARG A 176 -21.58 -9.42 -6.12
CA ARG A 176 -21.50 -10.63 -6.94
C ARG A 176 -20.90 -11.73 -6.08
N LEU A 177 -21.38 -12.96 -6.24
CA LEU A 177 -20.74 -14.13 -5.64
C LEU A 177 -19.41 -14.39 -6.36
N THR A 178 -18.31 -13.85 -5.84
CA THR A 178 -16.97 -14.01 -6.42
C THR A 178 -15.91 -14.05 -5.33
N VAL A 179 -14.90 -14.88 -5.51
CA VAL A 179 -13.73 -14.99 -4.61
C VAL A 179 -12.76 -13.82 -4.81
N ALA A 180 -12.97 -12.98 -5.81
CA ALA A 180 -12.15 -11.80 -6.09
C ALA A 180 -12.09 -10.79 -4.90
N TYR A 181 -13.00 -10.92 -3.93
CA TYR A 181 -12.97 -10.13 -2.69
C TYR A 181 -11.77 -10.42 -1.79
N ASN A 182 -11.11 -11.56 -1.94
CA ASN A 182 -9.93 -11.91 -1.14
C ASN A 182 -8.66 -11.16 -1.56
N ASN A 183 -8.64 -10.57 -2.76
CA ASN A 183 -7.51 -9.75 -3.21
C ASN A 183 -7.67 -8.34 -2.63
N ARG A 184 -7.02 -8.10 -1.48
CA ARG A 184 -7.04 -6.82 -0.77
C ARG A 184 -5.68 -6.15 -0.82
N ASP A 185 -5.68 -4.84 -0.79
CA ASP A 185 -4.47 -4.06 -0.67
C ASP A 185 -4.23 -3.69 0.80
N HIS A 186 -3.40 -4.47 1.48
CA HIS A 186 -3.11 -4.28 2.90
C HIS A 186 -1.87 -3.40 3.14
N ARG A 187 -1.38 -2.72 2.11
CA ARG A 187 -0.23 -1.80 2.23
C ARG A 187 -0.63 -0.50 2.92
N LYS A 188 0.33 0.13 3.57
CA LYS A 188 0.26 1.46 4.14
C LYS A 188 1.49 2.18 3.66
N ILE A 189 1.32 3.05 2.68
CA ILE A 189 2.41 3.75 2.00
C ILE A 189 2.02 5.22 1.84
N MET A 190 2.96 6.10 2.16
CA MET A 190 2.88 7.53 1.82
C MET A 190 4.19 7.92 1.16
N ILE A 191 4.12 8.59 0.02
CA ILE A 191 5.28 9.06 -0.72
C ILE A 191 5.12 10.57 -0.93
N ILE A 192 6.17 11.33 -0.65
CA ILE A 192 6.23 12.78 -0.80
C ILE A 192 7.40 13.12 -1.71
N ASP A 193 7.12 13.73 -2.84
CA ASP A 193 8.09 14.26 -3.83
C ASP A 193 9.07 13.22 -4.41
N GLY A 194 8.83 11.92 -4.16
CA GLY A 194 9.74 10.83 -4.54
C GLY A 194 11.02 10.75 -3.71
N GLN A 195 11.09 11.51 -2.61
CA GLN A 195 12.23 11.56 -1.71
C GLN A 195 11.90 10.98 -0.32
N ILE A 196 10.71 11.28 0.19
CA ILE A 196 10.28 10.80 1.51
C ILE A 196 9.23 9.72 1.31
N ALA A 197 9.41 8.58 1.99
CA ALA A 197 8.41 7.54 2.03
C ALA A 197 8.16 7.06 3.46
N TYR A 198 6.92 6.69 3.75
CA TYR A 198 6.49 6.05 4.99
C TYR A 198 5.86 4.72 4.68
N THR A 199 6.18 3.70 5.49
CA THR A 199 5.50 2.41 5.47
C THR A 199 5.50 1.77 6.85
N GLY A 200 4.61 0.79 7.08
CA GLY A 200 4.49 0.10 8.37
C GLY A 200 3.14 -0.57 8.56
N GLY A 201 2.75 -0.75 9.82
CA GLY A 201 1.47 -1.32 10.20
C GLY A 201 0.36 -0.28 10.40
N VAL A 202 0.71 0.98 10.57
CA VAL A 202 -0.18 2.08 10.95
C VAL A 202 -1.11 2.47 9.80
N ASN A 203 -2.43 2.30 9.97
CA ASN A 203 -3.44 2.86 9.07
C ASN A 203 -3.80 4.32 9.48
N LEU A 204 -4.68 4.96 8.74
CA LEU A 204 -5.10 6.34 9.00
C LEU A 204 -6.42 6.37 9.78
N ALA A 205 -6.33 5.98 11.07
CA ALA A 205 -7.46 5.99 12.00
C ALA A 205 -6.98 6.18 13.44
N ASP A 206 -7.84 6.71 14.27
CA ASP A 206 -7.49 7.22 15.61
C ASP A 206 -7.04 6.14 16.59
N GLU A 207 -7.45 4.88 16.43
CA GLU A 207 -6.92 3.78 17.23
C GLU A 207 -5.44 3.53 17.03
N TYR A 208 -4.88 3.79 15.83
CA TYR A 208 -3.45 3.58 15.54
C TYR A 208 -2.54 4.62 16.19
N ILE A 209 -3.10 5.73 16.63
CA ILE A 209 -2.40 6.78 17.40
C ILE A 209 -2.86 6.83 18.87
N ASN A 210 -3.59 5.80 19.33
CA ASN A 210 -4.12 5.70 20.69
C ASN A 210 -4.97 6.90 21.13
N HIS A 211 -5.55 7.66 20.19
CA HIS A 211 -6.52 8.71 20.48
C HIS A 211 -7.86 8.12 20.91
N ILE A 212 -8.19 6.95 20.35
CA ILE A 212 -9.37 6.15 20.74
C ILE A 212 -8.90 4.76 21.15
N GLU A 213 -9.30 4.30 22.32
CA GLU A 213 -9.01 2.94 22.82
C GLU A 213 -10.09 1.96 22.37
N ARG A 214 -9.99 1.47 21.12
CA ARG A 214 -10.97 0.51 20.56
C ARG A 214 -10.71 -0.94 21.00
N PHE A 215 -9.43 -1.34 21.10
CA PHE A 215 -8.99 -2.72 21.39
C PHE A 215 -7.91 -2.78 22.48
N GLY A 216 -7.87 -1.80 23.38
CA GLY A 216 -6.76 -1.57 24.28
C GLY A 216 -5.66 -0.71 23.63
N TYR A 217 -4.53 -0.54 24.32
CA TYR A 217 -3.39 0.20 23.78
C TYR A 217 -2.87 -0.46 22.49
N TRP A 218 -2.92 0.31 21.39
CA TRP A 218 -2.49 -0.18 20.07
C TRP A 218 -0.98 0.00 19.91
N LYS A 219 -0.29 -1.13 19.78
CA LYS A 219 1.16 -1.16 19.54
C LYS A 219 1.43 -1.46 18.08
N ASP A 220 1.89 -0.46 17.35
CA ASP A 220 2.32 -0.62 15.97
C ASP A 220 3.65 0.09 15.74
N SER A 221 4.22 -0.09 14.56
CA SER A 221 5.50 0.51 14.19
C SER A 221 5.50 0.92 12.72
N GLY A 222 6.38 1.85 12.39
CA GLY A 222 6.61 2.29 11.03
C GLY A 222 8.04 2.70 10.79
N ILE A 223 8.34 2.92 9.53
CA ILE A 223 9.64 3.42 9.08
C ILE A 223 9.43 4.58 8.12
N ARG A 224 10.27 5.59 8.23
CA ARG A 224 10.44 6.67 7.27
C ARG A 224 11.73 6.44 6.51
N LEU A 225 11.66 6.58 5.22
CA LEU A 225 12.79 6.59 4.31
C LEU A 225 12.98 8.02 3.79
N ASP A 226 14.22 8.47 3.68
CA ASP A 226 14.56 9.79 3.13
C ASP A 226 15.75 9.62 2.20
N GLY A 227 15.53 9.72 0.90
CA GLY A 227 16.56 9.51 -0.09
C GLY A 227 16.03 9.03 -1.44
N SER A 228 16.85 8.24 -2.14
CA SER A 228 16.58 7.78 -3.51
C SER A 228 15.88 6.41 -3.60
N ALA A 229 15.51 5.81 -2.46
CA ALA A 229 14.84 4.50 -2.43
C ALA A 229 13.37 4.58 -2.80
#